data_d775a7521854a5d2aef499cac0b22924
#
_entry.id   d775a7521854a5d2aef499cac0b22924
#
_cell.length_a   1.000
_cell.length_b   1.000
_cell.length_c   1.000
_cell.angle_alpha   90.00
_cell.angle_beta   90.00
_cell.angle_gamma   90.00
#
_symmetry.space_group_name_H-M   'P 1'
#
loop_
_entity.id
_entity.type
_entity.pdbx_description
1 polymer ?
#
loop_
_entity_poly.entity_id
_entity_poly.type
_entity_poly.pdbx_seq_one_letter_code
_entity_poly.pdbx_strand_id
1 'polypeptide(L)'
;MTEQEKKEALKRWQEHCKRVERMTSQERVETEAERKRNIARALKDYDYFCQRYLSHYCQCPNARFHNEAARYIASHTELRLVCKWPRGHAKSVHLDIGIPLWLKFRDELHVMVLVGKSEDSADGLLGDLQAELQYNQYIIRDFGEQYNSGMWQEGEFVTRDQCAFFSRGRGQSPRGLRFREMRPDYIVVDDLDDDEMCRSEARVREMTNWIKEALFGCFGGKDGRFIMVGNLISKNSVLQKIIDTPTVKTIEVNAIDRNGNPAWPEFYTIEKLRSKEEFMGYRSFQKEYMNNPITEGAVFQERWIRWRRMLKLKYYEQIVLYIDPSWKSSGKNDYKAAAMIGRPKRGLKTASHRELHLLRAFCRQCSVGEMVRWLYDVYESLPEDAAVSIYMEATFMQDTILDEFQREGDERGYQLPISPDKRKKPDKFARVEAISPLWERGFFWYNEKLKEDTDLRAGIDQTLAFEQGSRAHDDFPDACEGAIYKLQKQTREASFTPRLGVRRPPKNSW
;
A
#
# COMPACT_ATOMS: atom_id res chain seq x y z
N MET A 1 -15.88 16.86 25.36
CA MET A 1 -17.06 17.08 24.47
C MET A 1 -17.98 18.15 25.04
N THR A 2 -18.41 19.08 24.20
CA THR A 2 -19.45 20.06 24.56
C THR A 2 -20.83 19.38 24.64
N GLU A 3 -21.82 20.03 25.32
CA GLU A 3 -23.19 19.50 25.35
C GLU A 3 -23.83 19.35 23.96
N GLN A 4 -23.44 20.20 23.02
CA GLN A 4 -23.90 20.10 21.62
C GLN A 4 -23.30 18.90 20.90
N GLU A 5 -22.00 18.64 21.09
CA GLU A 5 -21.32 17.46 20.54
C GLU A 5 -21.91 16.14 21.08
N LYS A 6 -22.27 16.13 22.40
CA LYS A 6 -22.94 14.97 23.01
C LYS A 6 -24.32 14.71 22.40
N LYS A 7 -25.11 15.75 22.19
CA LYS A 7 -26.43 15.62 21.54
C LYS A 7 -26.34 15.13 20.11
N GLU A 8 -25.34 15.60 19.35
CA GLU A 8 -25.12 15.14 17.98
C GLU A 8 -24.60 13.68 17.92
N ALA A 9 -23.74 13.29 18.84
CA ALA A 9 -23.28 11.90 18.97
C ALA A 9 -24.43 10.97 19.30
N LEU A 10 -25.27 11.33 20.29
CA LEU A 10 -26.46 10.56 20.65
C LEU A 10 -27.44 10.43 19.47
N LYS A 11 -27.65 11.51 18.73
CA LYS A 11 -28.53 11.49 17.56
C LYS A 11 -28.00 10.53 16.47
N ARG A 12 -26.69 10.60 16.16
CA ARG A 12 -26.02 9.68 15.20
C ARG A 12 -26.16 8.23 15.64
N TRP A 13 -25.95 7.96 16.93
CA TRP A 13 -26.15 6.64 17.52
C TRP A 13 -27.58 6.13 17.34
N GLN A 14 -28.59 6.94 17.68
CA GLN A 14 -29.99 6.57 17.49
C GLN A 14 -30.36 6.33 16.02
N GLU A 15 -29.82 7.13 15.12
CA GLU A 15 -30.01 6.93 13.67
C GLU A 15 -29.36 5.62 13.19
N HIS A 16 -28.18 5.28 13.70
CA HIS A 16 -27.50 4.02 13.43
C HIS A 16 -28.33 2.83 13.92
N CYS A 17 -28.78 2.83 15.16
CA CYS A 17 -29.63 1.78 15.74
C CYS A 17 -30.93 1.57 14.92
N LYS A 18 -31.64 2.66 14.60
CA LYS A 18 -32.83 2.61 13.73
C LYS A 18 -32.54 2.05 12.34
N ARG A 19 -31.34 2.31 11.82
CA ARG A 19 -30.91 1.76 10.53
C ARG A 19 -30.72 0.25 10.62
N VAL A 20 -30.03 -0.26 11.63
CA VAL A 20 -29.84 -1.69 11.88
C VAL A 20 -31.20 -2.38 11.99
N GLU A 21 -32.09 -1.88 12.85
CA GLU A 21 -33.42 -2.40 13.04
C GLU A 21 -34.20 -2.46 11.72
N ARG A 22 -34.27 -1.34 10.98
CA ARG A 22 -35.00 -1.25 9.70
C ARG A 22 -34.45 -2.22 8.65
N MET A 23 -33.13 -2.36 8.55
CA MET A 23 -32.49 -3.21 7.53
C MET A 23 -32.62 -4.70 7.84
N THR A 24 -32.89 -5.06 9.10
CA THR A 24 -33.03 -6.44 9.55
C THR A 24 -34.49 -6.82 9.88
N SER A 25 -35.45 -5.92 9.69
CA SER A 25 -36.88 -6.15 9.98
C SER A 25 -37.66 -6.86 8.87
N GLN A 26 -37.02 -7.28 7.78
CA GLN A 26 -37.72 -8.00 6.72
C GLN A 26 -38.17 -9.38 7.19
N GLU A 27 -39.46 -9.68 7.03
CA GLU A 27 -40.02 -10.99 7.37
C GLU A 27 -39.37 -12.08 6.50
N ARG A 28 -38.86 -13.10 7.15
CA ARG A 28 -38.40 -14.34 6.49
C ARG A 28 -39.49 -15.38 6.61
N VAL A 29 -40.01 -15.80 5.49
CA VAL A 29 -41.01 -16.88 5.42
C VAL A 29 -40.27 -18.21 5.59
N GLU A 30 -40.18 -18.70 6.82
CA GLU A 30 -39.52 -19.95 7.18
C GLU A 30 -40.41 -20.73 8.16
N THR A 31 -40.52 -22.03 7.97
CA THR A 31 -41.09 -22.93 8.97
C THR A 31 -40.14 -23.07 10.17
N GLU A 32 -40.64 -23.45 11.31
CA GLU A 32 -39.82 -23.67 12.53
C GLU A 32 -38.68 -24.69 12.29
N ALA A 33 -38.95 -25.73 11.50
CA ALA A 33 -37.98 -26.75 11.15
C ALA A 33 -36.90 -26.19 10.20
N GLU A 34 -37.25 -25.35 9.26
CA GLU A 34 -36.30 -24.67 8.37
C GLU A 34 -35.46 -23.65 9.12
N ARG A 35 -36.08 -22.89 10.01
CA ARG A 35 -35.37 -21.94 10.87
C ARG A 35 -34.29 -22.64 11.69
N LYS A 36 -34.60 -23.74 12.36
CA LYS A 36 -33.64 -24.52 13.14
C LYS A 36 -32.47 -25.04 12.28
N ARG A 37 -32.78 -25.56 11.07
CA ARG A 37 -31.72 -25.99 10.13
C ARG A 37 -30.83 -24.84 9.69
N ASN A 38 -31.43 -23.68 9.39
CA ASN A 38 -30.70 -22.50 8.95
C ASN A 38 -29.80 -21.91 10.04
N ILE A 39 -30.26 -21.90 11.30
CA ILE A 39 -29.44 -21.53 12.46
C ILE A 39 -28.27 -22.51 12.59
N ALA A 40 -28.53 -23.83 12.57
CA ALA A 40 -27.49 -24.84 12.68
C ALA A 40 -26.45 -24.76 11.54
N ARG A 41 -26.89 -24.38 10.32
CA ARG A 41 -25.99 -24.12 9.20
C ARG A 41 -25.16 -22.87 9.43
N ALA A 42 -25.77 -21.77 9.87
CA ALA A 42 -25.09 -20.50 10.12
C ALA A 42 -23.98 -20.65 11.19
N LEU A 43 -24.23 -21.41 12.24
CA LEU A 43 -23.24 -21.69 13.29
C LEU A 43 -22.04 -22.52 12.80
N LYS A 44 -22.18 -23.26 11.70
CA LYS A 44 -21.11 -24.06 11.08
C LYS A 44 -20.40 -23.36 9.94
N ASP A 45 -21.11 -22.46 9.24
CA ASP A 45 -20.65 -21.80 8.03
C ASP A 45 -20.66 -20.30 8.23
N TYR A 46 -19.48 -19.71 8.36
CA TYR A 46 -19.29 -18.27 8.59
C TYR A 46 -19.83 -17.40 7.45
N ASP A 47 -19.64 -17.83 6.20
CA ASP A 47 -20.19 -17.10 5.06
C ASP A 47 -21.71 -17.03 5.11
N TYR A 48 -22.33 -18.14 5.37
CA TYR A 48 -23.78 -18.21 5.56
C TYR A 48 -24.24 -17.41 6.80
N PHE A 49 -23.46 -17.40 7.88
CA PHE A 49 -23.73 -16.55 9.05
C PHE A 49 -23.77 -15.07 8.67
N CYS A 50 -22.77 -14.57 7.93
CA CYS A 50 -22.72 -13.18 7.46
C CYS A 50 -23.93 -12.87 6.57
N GLN A 51 -24.25 -13.72 5.61
CA GLN A 51 -25.41 -13.56 4.73
C GLN A 51 -26.74 -13.54 5.51
N ARG A 52 -26.86 -14.36 6.55
CA ARG A 52 -28.08 -14.47 7.33
C ARG A 52 -28.27 -13.31 8.31
N TYR A 53 -27.23 -12.87 9.01
CA TYR A 53 -27.36 -11.91 10.10
C TYR A 53 -26.75 -10.55 9.81
N LEU A 54 -25.75 -10.46 8.94
CA LEU A 54 -24.99 -9.24 8.66
C LEU A 54 -25.08 -8.79 7.19
N SER A 55 -26.16 -9.16 6.49
CA SER A 55 -26.35 -8.83 5.07
C SER A 55 -26.34 -7.33 4.77
N HIS A 56 -26.64 -6.48 5.74
CA HIS A 56 -26.59 -5.03 5.62
C HIS A 56 -25.16 -4.46 5.63
N TYR A 57 -24.16 -5.19 6.13
CA TYR A 57 -22.74 -4.88 5.95
C TYR A 57 -22.19 -5.52 4.65
N CYS A 58 -22.69 -6.69 4.29
CA CYS A 58 -22.19 -7.48 3.18
C CYS A 58 -22.93 -7.13 1.89
N GLN A 59 -22.49 -6.06 1.21
CA GLN A 59 -23.06 -5.65 -0.09
C GLN A 59 -22.74 -6.65 -1.23
N CYS A 60 -21.80 -7.56 -1.00
CA CYS A 60 -21.37 -8.63 -1.89
C CYS A 60 -20.93 -9.85 -1.08
N PRO A 61 -20.75 -11.03 -1.69
CA PRO A 61 -20.23 -12.21 -1.01
C PRO A 61 -18.87 -11.97 -0.34
N ASN A 62 -18.63 -12.67 0.76
CA ASN A 62 -17.33 -12.64 1.42
C ASN A 62 -16.24 -13.14 0.46
N ALA A 63 -15.08 -12.48 0.49
CA ALA A 63 -13.92 -13.02 -0.19
C ALA A 63 -13.44 -14.32 0.49
N ARG A 64 -12.68 -15.12 -0.26
CA ARG A 64 -12.11 -16.36 0.25
C ARG A 64 -11.30 -16.16 1.54
N PHE A 65 -10.50 -15.10 1.62
CA PHE A 65 -9.65 -14.82 2.80
C PHE A 65 -10.47 -14.47 4.05
N HIS A 66 -11.66 -13.85 3.93
CA HIS A 66 -12.56 -13.60 5.06
C HIS A 66 -12.98 -14.92 5.72
N ASN A 67 -13.44 -15.86 4.89
CA ASN A 67 -13.91 -17.16 5.33
C ASN A 67 -12.77 -18.05 5.85
N GLU A 68 -11.58 -17.94 5.26
CA GLU A 68 -10.38 -18.65 5.75
C GLU A 68 -9.93 -18.13 7.10
N ALA A 69 -9.89 -16.79 7.31
CA ALA A 69 -9.55 -16.20 8.60
C ALA A 69 -10.57 -16.60 9.70
N ALA A 70 -11.86 -16.52 9.40
CA ALA A 70 -12.90 -16.92 10.34
C ALA A 70 -12.77 -18.38 10.78
N ARG A 71 -12.58 -19.29 9.83
CA ARG A 71 -12.36 -20.72 10.11
C ARG A 71 -11.08 -20.96 10.91
N TYR A 72 -10.00 -20.23 10.57
CA TYR A 72 -8.73 -20.35 11.29
C TYR A 72 -8.87 -19.87 12.73
N ILE A 73 -9.51 -18.74 12.98
CA ILE A 73 -9.74 -18.19 14.32
C ILE A 73 -10.63 -19.14 15.14
N ALA A 74 -11.70 -19.68 14.55
CA ALA A 74 -12.61 -20.61 15.24
C ALA A 74 -11.94 -21.96 15.58
N SER A 75 -11.01 -22.43 14.74
CA SER A 75 -10.33 -23.71 14.97
C SER A 75 -9.23 -23.66 16.05
N HIS A 76 -8.90 -22.49 16.58
CA HIS A 76 -7.87 -22.31 17.61
C HIS A 76 -8.43 -21.52 18.79
N THR A 77 -8.43 -22.12 19.96
CA THR A 77 -8.85 -21.46 21.21
C THR A 77 -7.76 -20.59 21.81
N GLU A 78 -6.50 -20.92 21.54
CA GLU A 78 -5.31 -20.14 21.88
C GLU A 78 -4.61 -19.72 20.58
N LEU A 79 -4.53 -18.41 20.33
CA LEU A 79 -4.06 -17.87 19.05
C LEU A 79 -3.37 -16.54 19.22
N ARG A 80 -2.26 -16.35 18.50
CA ARG A 80 -1.61 -15.06 18.29
C ARG A 80 -1.54 -14.80 16.78
N LEU A 81 -2.47 -13.97 16.31
CA LEU A 81 -2.70 -13.75 14.88
C LEU A 81 -2.57 -12.29 14.51
N VAL A 82 -1.89 -12.01 13.41
CA VAL A 82 -1.95 -10.72 12.72
C VAL A 82 -2.67 -10.91 11.39
N CYS A 83 -3.76 -10.18 11.20
CA CYS A 83 -4.45 -10.04 9.93
C CYS A 83 -3.97 -8.77 9.23
N LYS A 84 -2.95 -8.91 8.38
CA LYS A 84 -2.38 -7.81 7.60
C LYS A 84 -3.17 -7.67 6.29
N TRP A 85 -4.26 -6.89 6.32
CA TRP A 85 -5.20 -6.74 5.23
C TRP A 85 -5.23 -5.32 4.68
N PRO A 86 -5.53 -5.12 3.39
CA PRO A 86 -5.53 -3.79 2.79
C PRO A 86 -6.71 -2.94 3.26
N ARG A 87 -6.58 -1.65 3.06
CA ARG A 87 -7.67 -0.70 3.33
C ARG A 87 -8.90 -1.02 2.49
N GLY A 88 -10.10 -0.89 3.09
CA GLY A 88 -11.37 -1.13 2.40
C GLY A 88 -11.69 -2.60 2.12
N HIS A 89 -11.00 -3.55 2.77
CA HIS A 89 -11.24 -4.99 2.65
C HIS A 89 -11.99 -5.56 3.87
N ALA A 90 -12.91 -4.78 4.44
CA ALA A 90 -13.85 -5.15 5.50
C ALA A 90 -13.21 -5.74 6.78
N LYS A 91 -11.99 -5.28 7.13
CA LYS A 91 -11.27 -5.71 8.35
C LYS A 91 -12.16 -5.68 9.59
N SER A 92 -12.63 -4.48 9.97
CA SER A 92 -13.41 -4.28 11.20
C SER A 92 -14.76 -5.00 11.16
N VAL A 93 -15.41 -5.06 9.98
CA VAL A 93 -16.67 -5.80 9.83
C VAL A 93 -16.50 -7.28 10.19
N HIS A 94 -15.39 -7.90 9.77
CA HIS A 94 -15.17 -9.32 10.04
C HIS A 94 -14.53 -9.57 11.40
N LEU A 95 -13.48 -8.81 11.76
CA LEU A 95 -12.65 -9.13 12.91
C LEU A 95 -13.16 -8.54 14.23
N ASP A 96 -13.89 -7.39 14.15
CA ASP A 96 -14.42 -6.73 15.34
C ASP A 96 -15.91 -7.04 15.56
N ILE A 97 -16.66 -7.41 14.51
CA ILE A 97 -18.10 -7.66 14.60
C ILE A 97 -18.46 -9.09 14.23
N GLY A 98 -18.22 -9.51 13.00
CA GLY A 98 -18.76 -10.74 12.44
C GLY A 98 -18.23 -12.00 13.11
N ILE A 99 -16.91 -12.13 13.25
CA ILE A 99 -16.29 -13.29 13.90
C ILE A 99 -16.58 -13.32 15.38
N PRO A 100 -16.49 -12.22 16.16
CA PRO A 100 -16.92 -12.20 17.55
C PRO A 100 -18.38 -12.63 17.74
N LEU A 101 -19.32 -12.11 16.95
CA LEU A 101 -20.72 -12.54 17.02
C LEU A 101 -20.89 -14.03 16.68
N TRP A 102 -20.20 -14.51 15.65
CA TRP A 102 -20.24 -15.91 15.27
C TRP A 102 -19.72 -16.84 16.37
N LEU A 103 -18.59 -16.49 17.00
CA LEU A 103 -18.03 -17.24 18.14
C LEU A 103 -18.92 -17.16 19.37
N LYS A 104 -19.50 -15.97 19.67
CA LYS A 104 -20.44 -15.82 20.78
C LYS A 104 -21.64 -16.75 20.63
N PHE A 105 -22.29 -16.80 19.48
CA PHE A 105 -23.46 -17.67 19.28
C PHE A 105 -23.12 -19.16 19.15
N ARG A 106 -21.83 -19.49 19.05
CA ARG A 106 -21.30 -20.85 19.16
C ARG A 106 -20.87 -21.22 20.56
N ASP A 107 -21.04 -20.33 21.54
CA ASP A 107 -20.57 -20.48 22.93
C ASP A 107 -19.05 -20.67 23.04
N GLU A 108 -18.31 -19.95 22.17
CA GLU A 108 -16.84 -19.98 22.07
C GLU A 108 -16.18 -18.63 22.38
N LEU A 109 -16.96 -17.61 22.74
CA LEU A 109 -16.51 -16.28 23.17
C LEU A 109 -17.34 -15.83 24.37
N HIS A 110 -16.66 -15.48 25.48
CA HIS A 110 -17.28 -15.08 26.73
C HIS A 110 -16.88 -13.69 27.19
N VAL A 111 -15.62 -13.30 27.00
CA VAL A 111 -15.12 -11.97 27.38
C VAL A 111 -14.23 -11.41 26.28
N MET A 112 -14.74 -10.39 25.58
CA MET A 112 -14.03 -9.71 24.51
C MET A 112 -13.44 -8.39 24.97
N VAL A 113 -12.22 -8.08 24.52
CA VAL A 113 -11.62 -6.76 24.62
C VAL A 113 -11.30 -6.25 23.21
N LEU A 114 -11.84 -5.09 22.84
CA LEU A 114 -11.55 -4.40 21.60
C LEU A 114 -10.65 -3.20 21.90
N VAL A 115 -9.51 -3.14 21.23
CA VAL A 115 -8.55 -2.05 21.36
C VAL A 115 -8.47 -1.27 20.09
N GLY A 116 -8.71 0.03 20.17
CA GLY A 116 -8.58 0.97 19.05
C GLY A 116 -7.44 1.97 19.22
N LYS A 117 -7.21 2.75 18.19
CA LYS A 117 -6.23 3.85 18.17
C LYS A 117 -6.47 4.87 19.29
N SER A 118 -7.71 5.12 19.64
CA SER A 118 -8.16 5.95 20.78
C SER A 118 -9.35 5.28 21.45
N GLU A 119 -9.72 5.75 22.66
CA GLU A 119 -10.92 5.28 23.35
C GLU A 119 -12.17 5.53 22.49
N ASP A 120 -12.38 6.75 22.00
CA ASP A 120 -13.50 7.09 21.11
C ASP A 120 -13.61 6.18 19.87
N SER A 121 -12.44 5.77 19.29
CA SER A 121 -12.41 4.86 18.15
C SER A 121 -12.82 3.45 18.55
N ALA A 122 -12.33 2.97 19.70
CA ALA A 122 -12.67 1.66 20.22
C ALA A 122 -14.15 1.58 20.63
N ASP A 123 -14.66 2.62 21.28
CA ASP A 123 -16.06 2.75 21.67
C ASP A 123 -16.98 2.74 20.45
N GLY A 124 -16.60 3.45 19.39
CA GLY A 124 -17.35 3.46 18.13
C GLY A 124 -17.45 2.06 17.49
N LEU A 125 -16.32 1.33 17.39
CA LEU A 125 -16.32 -0.02 16.85
C LEU A 125 -17.10 -1.00 17.73
N LEU A 126 -16.92 -0.93 19.05
CA LEU A 126 -17.67 -1.75 19.97
C LEU A 126 -19.16 -1.40 19.96
N GLY A 127 -19.50 -0.12 19.75
CA GLY A 127 -20.86 0.35 19.59
C GLY A 127 -21.57 -0.27 18.39
N ASP A 128 -20.87 -0.45 17.25
CA ASP A 128 -21.45 -1.15 16.09
C ASP A 128 -21.85 -2.58 16.47
N LEU A 129 -21.01 -3.32 17.18
CA LEU A 129 -21.32 -4.65 17.68
C LEU A 129 -22.47 -4.63 18.71
N GLN A 130 -22.48 -3.63 19.60
CA GLN A 130 -23.56 -3.41 20.58
C GLN A 130 -24.91 -3.18 19.89
N ALA A 131 -24.92 -2.38 18.79
CA ALA A 131 -26.13 -2.14 18.01
C ALA A 131 -26.67 -3.40 17.35
N GLU A 132 -25.79 -4.26 16.84
CA GLU A 132 -26.18 -5.55 16.27
C GLU A 132 -26.84 -6.45 17.32
N LEU A 133 -26.26 -6.53 18.51
CA LEU A 133 -26.81 -7.36 19.57
C LEU A 133 -28.18 -6.82 20.09
N GLN A 134 -28.40 -5.52 20.05
CA GLN A 134 -29.61 -4.89 20.60
C GLN A 134 -30.74 -4.73 19.60
N TYR A 135 -30.41 -4.44 18.33
CA TYR A 135 -31.41 -4.01 17.35
C TYR A 135 -31.53 -4.88 16.11
N ASN A 136 -30.61 -5.85 15.91
CA ASN A 136 -30.72 -6.75 14.77
C ASN A 136 -31.84 -7.77 14.97
N GLN A 137 -32.94 -7.58 14.24
CA GLN A 137 -34.15 -8.38 14.38
C GLN A 137 -33.94 -9.86 14.01
N TYR A 138 -32.99 -10.16 13.11
CA TYR A 138 -32.64 -11.54 12.78
C TYR A 138 -31.92 -12.24 13.92
N ILE A 139 -31.02 -11.54 14.62
CA ILE A 139 -30.33 -12.05 15.80
C ILE A 139 -31.31 -12.23 16.95
N ILE A 140 -32.15 -11.25 17.23
CA ILE A 140 -33.16 -11.32 18.30
C ILE A 140 -34.12 -12.48 18.05
N ARG A 141 -34.59 -12.66 16.84
CA ARG A 141 -35.51 -13.73 16.45
C ARG A 141 -34.89 -15.13 16.64
N ASP A 142 -33.62 -15.30 16.25
CA ASP A 142 -32.98 -16.62 16.20
C ASP A 142 -32.27 -16.99 17.50
N PHE A 143 -31.72 -16.03 18.24
CA PHE A 143 -30.93 -16.24 19.46
C PHE A 143 -31.55 -15.60 20.72
N GLY A 144 -32.67 -14.89 20.58
CA GLY A 144 -33.27 -14.17 21.67
C GLY A 144 -32.68 -12.80 21.94
N GLU A 145 -33.32 -12.09 22.84
CA GLU A 145 -32.94 -10.72 23.24
C GLU A 145 -31.60 -10.72 23.99
N GLN A 146 -30.66 -9.93 23.53
CA GLN A 146 -29.31 -9.83 24.07
C GLN A 146 -29.14 -8.67 25.06
N TYR A 147 -29.99 -7.66 24.96
CA TYR A 147 -29.94 -6.47 25.83
C TYR A 147 -30.11 -6.85 27.31
N ASN A 148 -29.21 -6.31 28.15
CA ASN A 148 -29.21 -6.53 29.60
C ASN A 148 -29.28 -5.18 30.33
N SER A 149 -30.46 -4.85 30.86
CA SER A 149 -30.69 -3.58 31.57
C SER A 149 -29.75 -3.45 32.77
N GLY A 150 -29.10 -2.31 32.89
CA GLY A 150 -28.16 -1.99 33.97
C GLY A 150 -26.69 -2.43 33.72
N MET A 151 -26.42 -3.21 32.67
CA MET A 151 -25.07 -3.61 32.26
C MET A 151 -24.84 -3.35 30.77
N TRP A 152 -25.32 -2.21 30.28
CA TRP A 152 -25.33 -1.86 28.86
C TRP A 152 -24.87 -0.42 28.66
N GLN A 153 -23.57 -0.17 28.87
CA GLN A 153 -22.96 1.14 28.77
C GLN A 153 -22.12 1.27 27.49
N GLU A 154 -21.88 2.49 27.07
CA GLU A 154 -20.90 2.76 26.02
C GLU A 154 -19.52 2.28 26.49
N GLY A 155 -18.80 1.55 25.63
CA GLY A 155 -17.48 1.03 25.91
C GLY A 155 -17.43 -0.19 26.86
N GLU A 156 -18.53 -0.52 27.54
CA GLU A 156 -18.59 -1.70 28.43
C GLU A 156 -20.03 -2.22 28.54
N PHE A 157 -20.26 -3.44 28.11
CA PHE A 157 -21.58 -4.05 28.27
C PHE A 157 -21.51 -5.57 28.42
N VAL A 158 -22.56 -6.14 29.01
CA VAL A 158 -22.72 -7.57 29.22
C VAL A 158 -24.07 -7.99 28.68
N THR A 159 -24.10 -9.02 27.85
CA THR A 159 -25.33 -9.56 27.29
C THR A 159 -26.15 -10.34 28.33
N ARG A 160 -27.43 -10.59 28.02
CA ARG A 160 -28.33 -11.35 28.90
C ARG A 160 -27.82 -12.75 29.18
N ASP A 161 -27.14 -13.38 28.23
CA ASP A 161 -26.49 -14.70 28.37
C ASP A 161 -25.05 -14.60 28.94
N GLN A 162 -24.69 -13.46 29.56
CA GLN A 162 -23.47 -13.23 30.35
C GLN A 162 -22.17 -13.20 29.51
N CYS A 163 -22.21 -12.84 28.26
CA CYS A 163 -21.01 -12.51 27.47
C CYS A 163 -20.66 -11.04 27.68
N ALA A 164 -19.41 -10.71 28.01
CA ALA A 164 -18.94 -9.38 28.34
C ALA A 164 -18.06 -8.78 27.24
N PHE A 165 -18.20 -7.49 27.00
CA PHE A 165 -17.50 -6.75 25.98
C PHE A 165 -16.92 -5.45 26.55
N PHE A 166 -15.66 -5.17 26.25
CA PHE A 166 -14.91 -4.01 26.71
C PHE A 166 -14.18 -3.34 25.56
N SER A 167 -14.19 -2.02 25.51
CA SER A 167 -13.31 -1.24 24.64
C SER A 167 -12.16 -0.61 25.43
N ARG A 168 -11.02 -0.40 24.79
CA ARG A 168 -9.88 0.36 25.34
C ARG A 168 -9.18 1.13 24.22
N GLY A 169 -8.74 2.33 24.53
CA GLY A 169 -7.80 3.04 23.69
C GLY A 169 -6.37 2.54 23.89
N ARG A 170 -5.51 2.79 22.90
CA ARG A 170 -4.09 2.45 23.01
C ARG A 170 -3.44 3.09 24.23
N GLY A 171 -2.63 2.32 24.95
CA GLY A 171 -1.91 2.79 26.14
C GLY A 171 -2.76 2.88 27.41
N GLN A 172 -4.07 2.72 27.33
CA GLN A 172 -4.90 2.60 28.55
C GLN A 172 -4.59 1.31 29.30
N SER A 173 -4.72 1.34 30.63
CA SER A 173 -4.43 0.15 31.44
C SER A 173 -5.51 -0.92 31.25
N PRO A 174 -5.19 -2.06 30.64
CA PRO A 174 -6.13 -3.17 30.54
C PRO A 174 -6.05 -4.10 31.77
N ARG A 175 -5.15 -3.79 32.72
CA ARG A 175 -4.93 -4.64 33.91
C ARG A 175 -6.18 -4.73 34.76
N GLY A 176 -6.53 -5.95 35.13
CA GLY A 176 -7.69 -6.20 35.97
C GLY A 176 -9.00 -6.41 35.20
N LEU A 177 -9.00 -6.30 33.86
CA LEU A 177 -10.17 -6.63 33.04
C LEU A 177 -10.59 -8.08 33.30
N ARG A 178 -11.82 -8.22 33.73
CA ARG A 178 -12.48 -9.50 33.97
C ARG A 178 -13.98 -9.29 34.06
N PHE A 179 -14.71 -10.30 33.73
CA PHE A 179 -16.13 -10.36 34.09
C PHE A 179 -16.34 -11.49 35.06
N ARG A 180 -16.67 -11.18 36.31
CA ARG A 180 -16.71 -12.12 37.43
C ARG A 180 -15.35 -12.84 37.60
N GLU A 181 -15.34 -14.19 37.52
CA GLU A 181 -14.14 -15.04 37.54
C GLU A 181 -13.45 -15.19 36.16
N MET A 182 -14.14 -14.80 35.07
CA MET A 182 -13.66 -14.99 33.71
C MET A 182 -12.69 -13.87 33.28
N ARG A 183 -11.59 -14.25 32.67
CA ARG A 183 -10.65 -13.35 31.98
C ARG A 183 -11.02 -13.25 30.52
N PRO A 184 -10.52 -12.22 29.79
CA PRO A 184 -10.66 -12.17 28.36
C PRO A 184 -10.24 -13.46 27.68
N ASP A 185 -11.03 -13.93 26.72
CA ASP A 185 -10.75 -15.06 25.84
C ASP A 185 -10.66 -14.65 24.37
N TYR A 186 -10.97 -13.37 24.07
CA TYR A 186 -10.82 -12.75 22.77
C TYR A 186 -10.34 -11.30 22.90
N ILE A 187 -9.16 -11.00 22.40
CA ILE A 187 -8.61 -9.64 22.34
C ILE A 187 -8.35 -9.28 20.88
N VAL A 188 -8.99 -8.23 20.41
CA VAL A 188 -8.74 -7.70 19.07
C VAL A 188 -8.18 -6.28 19.16
N VAL A 189 -7.14 -6.00 18.37
CA VAL A 189 -6.47 -4.70 18.28
C VAL A 189 -6.61 -4.20 16.84
N ASP A 190 -7.42 -3.15 16.62
CA ASP A 190 -7.72 -2.64 15.28
C ASP A 190 -7.02 -1.32 14.99
N ASP A 191 -6.35 -1.28 13.82
CA ASP A 191 -5.69 -0.12 13.19
C ASP A 191 -4.94 0.79 14.20
N LEU A 192 -4.04 0.18 15.01
CA LEU A 192 -3.34 0.85 16.11
C LEU A 192 -2.31 1.88 15.64
N ASP A 193 -1.65 1.60 14.50
CA ASP A 193 -0.57 2.40 13.95
C ASP A 193 -1.07 3.67 13.26
N ASP A 194 -0.34 4.76 13.42
CA ASP A 194 -0.48 5.97 12.63
C ASP A 194 0.89 6.51 12.18
N ASP A 195 0.89 7.40 11.19
CA ASP A 195 2.12 7.94 10.62
C ASP A 195 2.97 8.69 11.66
N GLU A 196 2.34 9.34 12.65
CA GLU A 196 3.05 10.07 13.70
C GLU A 196 3.79 9.12 14.65
N MET A 197 3.12 8.05 15.08
CA MET A 197 3.72 7.04 15.95
C MET A 197 4.86 6.31 15.24
N CYS A 198 4.68 5.94 13.98
CA CYS A 198 5.67 5.22 13.19
C CYS A 198 6.97 6.01 12.95
N ARG A 199 6.96 7.34 13.09
CA ARG A 199 8.18 8.18 13.01
C ARG A 199 9.09 8.04 14.22
N SER A 200 8.60 7.48 15.34
CA SER A 200 9.36 7.35 16.58
C SER A 200 9.56 5.90 16.99
N GLU A 201 10.78 5.40 16.86
CA GLU A 201 11.13 4.04 17.32
C GLU A 201 10.85 3.83 18.81
N ALA A 202 11.03 4.88 19.62
CA ALA A 202 10.76 4.83 21.06
C ALA A 202 9.27 4.59 21.33
N ARG A 203 8.37 5.33 20.66
CA ARG A 203 6.91 5.15 20.79
C ARG A 203 6.46 3.78 20.28
N VAL A 204 6.99 3.34 19.14
CA VAL A 204 6.68 2.00 18.60
C VAL A 204 7.11 0.91 19.57
N ARG A 205 8.31 1.02 20.16
CA ARG A 205 8.81 0.07 21.16
C ARG A 205 7.95 0.07 22.44
N GLU A 206 7.62 1.23 22.97
CA GLU A 206 6.76 1.38 24.15
C GLU A 206 5.41 0.73 23.93
N MET A 207 4.77 1.00 22.79
CA MET A 207 3.47 0.43 22.45
C MET A 207 3.54 -1.09 22.21
N THR A 208 4.62 -1.56 21.58
CA THR A 208 4.86 -3.02 21.41
C THR A 208 4.99 -3.71 22.75
N ASN A 209 5.70 -3.11 23.72
CA ASN A 209 5.83 -3.63 25.07
C ASN A 209 4.49 -3.61 25.80
N TRP A 210 3.72 -2.54 25.69
CA TRP A 210 2.38 -2.45 26.27
C TRP A 210 1.46 -3.58 25.77
N ILE A 211 1.49 -3.90 24.47
CA ILE A 211 0.73 -5.03 23.93
C ILE A 211 1.20 -6.35 24.53
N LYS A 212 2.51 -6.59 24.56
CA LYS A 212 3.07 -7.88 25.01
C LYS A 212 2.94 -8.10 26.51
N GLU A 213 3.07 -7.05 27.31
CA GLU A 213 3.12 -7.15 28.77
C GLU A 213 1.77 -6.87 29.42
N ALA A 214 1.12 -5.77 29.03
CA ALA A 214 -0.11 -5.35 29.70
C ALA A 214 -1.36 -5.97 29.07
N LEU A 215 -1.48 -5.88 27.73
CA LEU A 215 -2.68 -6.32 27.03
C LEU A 215 -2.75 -7.86 26.96
N PHE A 216 -1.69 -8.52 26.49
CA PHE A 216 -1.63 -9.97 26.43
C PHE A 216 -1.70 -10.62 27.83
N GLY A 217 -1.15 -9.96 28.84
CA GLY A 217 -1.24 -10.40 30.25
C GLY A 217 -2.67 -10.43 30.81
N CYS A 218 -3.67 -9.86 30.13
CA CYS A 218 -5.07 -9.92 30.56
C CYS A 218 -5.69 -11.31 30.45
N PHE A 219 -5.17 -12.18 29.59
CA PHE A 219 -5.66 -13.56 29.49
C PHE A 219 -5.48 -14.37 30.81
N GLY A 220 -4.44 -14.05 31.57
CA GLY A 220 -4.19 -14.73 32.88
C GLY A 220 -3.51 -16.08 32.71
N GLY A 221 -4.05 -17.13 33.34
CA GLY A 221 -3.44 -18.46 33.36
C GLY A 221 -3.76 -19.34 32.13
N LYS A 222 -4.66 -18.90 31.26
CA LYS A 222 -4.98 -19.56 29.98
C LYS A 222 -4.91 -18.49 28.92
N ASP A 223 -4.17 -18.76 27.84
CA ASP A 223 -4.17 -17.88 26.66
C ASP A 223 -5.53 -17.97 25.95
N GLY A 224 -5.89 -16.90 25.26
CA GLY A 224 -7.07 -16.83 24.41
C GLY A 224 -6.70 -16.46 22.97
N ARG A 225 -7.67 -15.96 22.24
CA ARG A 225 -7.48 -15.49 20.88
C ARG A 225 -6.99 -14.03 20.90
N PHE A 226 -5.69 -13.81 20.66
CA PHE A 226 -5.12 -12.49 20.42
C PHE A 226 -5.06 -12.22 18.92
N ILE A 227 -5.76 -11.20 18.45
CA ILE A 227 -5.85 -10.84 17.05
C ILE A 227 -5.45 -9.37 16.91
N MET A 228 -4.46 -9.09 16.07
CA MET A 228 -4.14 -7.73 15.68
C MET A 228 -4.45 -7.56 14.19
N VAL A 229 -5.12 -6.47 13.84
CA VAL A 229 -5.55 -6.20 12.49
C VAL A 229 -5.11 -4.82 12.04
N GLY A 230 -4.72 -4.70 10.79
CA GLY A 230 -4.31 -3.43 10.20
C GLY A 230 -3.72 -3.61 8.81
N ASN A 231 -3.50 -2.51 8.10
CA ASN A 231 -2.62 -2.49 6.96
C ASN A 231 -1.21 -2.03 7.39
N LEU A 232 -0.19 -2.53 6.72
CA LEU A 232 1.18 -2.16 7.03
C LEU A 232 1.52 -0.79 6.45
N ILE A 233 1.49 0.23 7.30
CA ILE A 233 1.74 1.63 6.88
C ILE A 233 3.21 2.05 6.96
N SER A 234 4.03 1.32 7.73
CA SER A 234 5.46 1.58 7.91
C SER A 234 6.21 0.30 8.26
N LYS A 235 7.45 0.17 7.81
CA LYS A 235 8.37 -0.88 8.28
C LYS A 235 8.70 -0.71 9.77
N ASN A 236 8.70 0.53 10.27
CA ASN A 236 8.80 0.85 11.68
C ASN A 236 7.39 1.08 12.24
N SER A 237 6.65 0.02 12.48
CA SER A 237 5.28 0.04 13.03
C SER A 237 5.13 -1.00 14.13
N VAL A 238 4.13 -0.83 14.99
CA VAL A 238 3.80 -1.82 16.03
C VAL A 238 3.33 -3.11 15.38
N LEU A 239 2.53 -3.02 14.32
CA LEU A 239 2.08 -4.17 13.53
C LEU A 239 3.27 -5.02 13.05
N GLN A 240 4.30 -4.39 12.46
CA GLN A 240 5.49 -5.10 11.99
C GLN A 240 6.27 -5.74 13.16
N LYS A 241 6.44 -5.04 14.28
CA LYS A 241 7.13 -5.59 15.47
C LYS A 241 6.40 -6.79 16.08
N ILE A 242 5.08 -6.82 15.99
CA ILE A 242 4.29 -7.99 16.42
C ILE A 242 4.42 -9.12 15.40
N ILE A 243 4.40 -8.85 14.10
CA ILE A 243 4.64 -9.84 13.02
C ILE A 243 6.02 -10.50 13.18
N ASP A 244 7.04 -9.73 13.52
CA ASP A 244 8.42 -10.22 13.70
C ASP A 244 8.58 -11.13 14.94
N THR A 245 7.54 -11.30 15.75
CA THR A 245 7.56 -12.18 16.91
C THR A 245 7.35 -13.64 16.46
N PRO A 246 8.27 -14.59 16.73
CA PRO A 246 8.23 -15.94 16.15
C PRO A 246 6.97 -16.76 16.46
N THR A 247 6.29 -16.44 17.55
CA THR A 247 5.05 -17.15 17.98
C THR A 247 3.78 -16.59 17.33
N VAL A 248 3.89 -15.58 16.50
CA VAL A 248 2.75 -14.90 15.85
C VAL A 248 2.54 -15.46 14.45
N LYS A 249 1.33 -15.88 14.16
CA LYS A 249 0.90 -16.24 12.81
C LYS A 249 0.43 -14.99 12.07
N THR A 250 0.75 -14.87 10.78
CA THR A 250 0.29 -13.78 9.94
C THR A 250 -0.55 -14.29 8.78
N ILE A 251 -1.71 -13.69 8.58
CA ILE A 251 -2.53 -13.81 7.38
C ILE A 251 -2.40 -12.51 6.60
N GLU A 252 -1.59 -12.54 5.56
CA GLU A 252 -1.34 -11.39 4.68
C GLU A 252 -2.22 -11.46 3.44
N VAL A 253 -2.94 -10.38 3.17
CA VAL A 253 -3.73 -10.19 1.95
C VAL A 253 -3.33 -8.86 1.32
N ASN A 254 -3.00 -8.86 0.05
CA ASN A 254 -2.78 -7.66 -0.74
C ASN A 254 -3.99 -7.46 -1.67
N ALA A 255 -4.36 -6.23 -1.96
CA ALA A 255 -5.53 -5.95 -2.79
C ALA A 255 -5.43 -6.56 -4.20
N ILE A 256 -4.21 -6.70 -4.71
CA ILE A 256 -3.88 -7.39 -5.96
C ILE A 256 -2.93 -8.54 -5.61
N ASP A 257 -3.28 -9.76 -6.01
CA ASP A 257 -2.46 -10.94 -5.79
C ASP A 257 -1.22 -10.99 -6.72
N ARG A 258 -0.38 -12.03 -6.55
CA ARG A 258 0.83 -12.22 -7.37
C ARG A 258 0.55 -12.49 -8.85
N ASN A 259 -0.68 -12.87 -9.19
CA ASN A 259 -1.12 -13.14 -10.56
C ASN A 259 -1.80 -11.91 -11.19
N GLY A 260 -1.88 -10.79 -10.46
CA GLY A 260 -2.52 -9.56 -10.91
C GLY A 260 -4.04 -9.54 -10.76
N ASN A 261 -4.62 -10.46 -9.99
CA ASN A 261 -6.06 -10.52 -9.75
C ASN A 261 -6.42 -9.79 -8.45
N PRO A 262 -7.62 -9.17 -8.37
CA PRO A 262 -8.12 -8.63 -7.11
C PRO A 262 -8.27 -9.74 -6.06
N ALA A 263 -7.88 -9.48 -4.82
CA ALA A 263 -8.08 -10.42 -3.71
C ALA A 263 -9.59 -10.59 -3.35
N TRP A 264 -10.39 -9.60 -3.68
CA TRP A 264 -11.85 -9.60 -3.50
C TRP A 264 -12.56 -9.21 -4.79
N PRO A 265 -12.64 -10.13 -5.79
CA PRO A 265 -13.16 -9.82 -7.12
C PRO A 265 -14.65 -9.45 -7.13
N GLU A 266 -15.43 -9.91 -6.14
CA GLU A 266 -16.86 -9.58 -6.00
C GLU A 266 -17.08 -8.11 -5.64
N PHE A 267 -16.08 -7.43 -5.08
CA PHE A 267 -16.17 -6.03 -4.65
C PHE A 267 -15.25 -5.08 -5.46
N TYR A 268 -14.05 -5.55 -5.81
CA TYR A 268 -13.08 -4.78 -6.57
C TYR A 268 -12.79 -5.43 -7.93
N THR A 269 -13.00 -4.69 -9.01
CA THR A 269 -12.39 -5.04 -10.30
C THR A 269 -10.96 -4.54 -10.36
N ILE A 270 -10.15 -5.11 -11.25
CA ILE A 270 -8.74 -4.69 -11.40
C ILE A 270 -8.65 -3.24 -11.91
N GLU A 271 -9.60 -2.82 -12.79
CA GLU A 271 -9.68 -1.46 -13.30
C GLU A 271 -9.94 -0.46 -12.18
N LYS A 272 -10.85 -0.80 -11.24
CA LYS A 272 -11.15 0.03 -10.07
C LYS A 272 -9.95 0.18 -9.14
N LEU A 273 -9.16 -0.87 -8.94
CA LEU A 273 -7.93 -0.82 -8.15
C LEU A 273 -6.85 0.01 -8.84
N ARG A 274 -6.67 -0.13 -10.16
CA ARG A 274 -5.74 0.69 -10.94
C ARG A 274 -6.13 2.16 -10.96
N SER A 275 -7.41 2.47 -11.13
CA SER A 275 -7.89 3.86 -11.04
C SER A 275 -7.62 4.47 -9.65
N LYS A 276 -7.70 3.67 -8.58
CA LYS A 276 -7.29 4.12 -7.25
C LYS A 276 -5.79 4.38 -7.15
N GLU A 277 -4.96 3.49 -7.72
CA GLU A 277 -3.51 3.66 -7.78
C GLU A 277 -3.12 4.92 -8.54
N GLU A 278 -3.74 5.18 -9.68
CA GLU A 278 -3.55 6.38 -10.48
C GLU A 278 -3.90 7.66 -9.70
N PHE A 279 -5.04 7.66 -9.01
CA PHE A 279 -5.49 8.82 -8.23
C PHE A 279 -4.61 9.13 -7.01
N MET A 280 -4.23 8.10 -6.24
CA MET A 280 -3.50 8.31 -4.98
C MET A 280 -1.97 8.23 -5.11
N GLY A 281 -1.47 7.80 -6.28
CA GLY A 281 -0.06 7.58 -6.56
C GLY A 281 0.47 6.23 -6.06
N TYR A 282 1.55 5.75 -6.69
CA TYR A 282 2.12 4.42 -6.46
C TYR A 282 2.49 4.17 -4.98
N ARG A 283 3.23 5.11 -4.33
CA ARG A 283 3.65 4.96 -2.91
C ARG A 283 2.47 4.77 -1.96
N SER A 284 1.44 5.62 -2.10
CA SER A 284 0.24 5.54 -1.26
C SER A 284 -0.52 4.25 -1.51
N PHE A 285 -0.62 3.81 -2.76
CA PHE A 285 -1.27 2.54 -3.09
C PHE A 285 -0.50 1.34 -2.53
N GLN A 286 0.83 1.32 -2.64
CA GLN A 286 1.67 0.29 -2.04
C GLN A 286 1.49 0.20 -0.51
N LYS A 287 1.43 1.34 0.17
CA LYS A 287 1.20 1.44 1.61
C LYS A 287 -0.20 0.94 2.00
N GLU A 288 -1.25 1.47 1.37
CA GLU A 288 -2.63 1.28 1.83
C GLU A 288 -3.29 0.00 1.28
N TYR A 289 -2.88 -0.44 0.08
CA TYR A 289 -3.52 -1.56 -0.62
C TYR A 289 -2.62 -2.79 -0.80
N MET A 290 -1.28 -2.62 -0.76
CA MET A 290 -0.34 -3.71 -1.01
C MET A 290 0.47 -4.11 0.23
N ASN A 291 0.20 -3.54 1.39
CA ASN A 291 0.95 -3.78 2.63
C ASN A 291 2.48 -3.66 2.45
N ASN A 292 2.91 -2.85 1.51
CA ASN A 292 4.30 -2.62 1.16
C ASN A 292 4.65 -1.12 1.33
N PRO A 293 4.82 -0.65 2.58
CA PRO A 293 5.21 0.74 2.82
C PRO A 293 6.60 0.98 2.24
N ILE A 294 6.63 1.85 1.25
CA ILE A 294 7.88 2.32 0.65
C ILE A 294 8.38 3.47 1.51
N THR A 295 9.40 3.22 2.31
CA THR A 295 10.18 4.28 2.95
C THR A 295 10.97 5.02 1.87
N GLU A 296 11.27 6.31 2.07
CA GLU A 296 12.33 6.95 1.28
C GLU A 296 13.57 6.07 1.39
N GLY A 297 14.03 5.59 0.26
CA GLY A 297 15.26 4.83 0.20
C GLY A 297 16.43 5.69 0.67
N ALA A 298 17.45 5.05 1.24
CA ALA A 298 18.67 5.74 1.63
C ALA A 298 19.40 6.39 0.43
N VAL A 299 19.05 6.00 -0.80
CA VAL A 299 19.76 6.38 -2.04
C VAL A 299 19.27 7.70 -2.62
N PHE A 300 17.92 7.94 -2.65
CA PHE A 300 17.34 9.18 -3.16
C PHE A 300 16.37 9.77 -2.14
N GLN A 301 16.36 11.10 -2.03
CA GLN A 301 15.52 11.83 -1.07
C GLN A 301 14.62 12.83 -1.80
N GLU A 302 13.37 12.98 -1.34
CA GLU A 302 12.38 13.87 -1.95
C GLU A 302 12.87 15.33 -1.99
N ARG A 303 13.60 15.79 -0.98
CA ARG A 303 14.19 17.13 -0.92
C ARG A 303 15.23 17.41 -2.03
N TRP A 304 15.69 16.38 -2.73
CA TRP A 304 16.63 16.52 -3.86
C TRP A 304 15.90 16.68 -5.19
N ILE A 305 14.58 16.49 -5.25
CA ILE A 305 13.76 16.68 -6.44
C ILE A 305 13.67 18.16 -6.75
N ARG A 306 14.22 18.55 -7.89
CA ARG A 306 14.29 19.94 -8.35
C ARG A 306 13.58 20.14 -9.68
N TRP A 307 12.78 21.17 -9.75
CA TRP A 307 11.96 21.51 -10.90
C TRP A 307 12.46 22.76 -11.60
N ARG A 308 12.40 22.77 -12.92
CA ARG A 308 12.67 23.97 -13.70
C ARG A 308 11.95 23.95 -15.04
N ARG A 309 11.79 25.12 -15.63
CA ARG A 309 11.41 25.27 -17.04
C ARG A 309 12.58 24.82 -17.93
N MET A 310 12.30 23.86 -18.83
CA MET A 310 13.33 23.32 -19.74
C MET A 310 13.79 24.34 -20.77
N LEU A 311 15.03 24.21 -21.20
CA LEU A 311 15.57 24.99 -22.32
C LEU A 311 14.92 24.55 -23.63
N LYS A 312 14.98 25.41 -24.68
CA LYS A 312 14.67 24.96 -26.06
C LYS A 312 15.67 23.88 -26.46
N LEU A 313 15.26 22.88 -27.25
CA LEU A 313 16.08 21.70 -27.58
C LEU A 313 17.41 22.07 -28.24
N LYS A 314 17.46 23.12 -29.06
CA LYS A 314 18.70 23.63 -29.68
C LYS A 314 19.81 24.07 -28.69
N TYR A 315 19.48 24.27 -27.42
CA TYR A 315 20.44 24.62 -26.36
C TYR A 315 21.02 23.39 -25.60
N TYR A 316 20.62 22.20 -26.01
CA TYR A 316 21.26 20.98 -25.49
C TYR A 316 22.40 20.57 -26.44
N GLU A 317 23.53 20.14 -25.85
CA GLU A 317 24.66 19.59 -26.59
C GLU A 317 24.36 18.16 -27.03
N GLN A 318 23.70 17.43 -26.15
CA GLN A 318 23.30 16.03 -26.36
C GLN A 318 21.96 15.77 -25.68
N ILE A 319 21.15 14.93 -26.32
CA ILE A 319 19.90 14.42 -25.76
C ILE A 319 19.90 12.92 -25.99
N VAL A 320 19.63 12.16 -24.92
CA VAL A 320 19.52 10.70 -24.96
C VAL A 320 18.13 10.32 -24.50
N LEU A 321 17.45 9.50 -25.29
CA LEU A 321 16.26 8.77 -24.92
C LEU A 321 16.67 7.32 -24.67
N TYR A 322 16.57 6.87 -23.42
CA TYR A 322 16.92 5.50 -23.04
C TYR A 322 15.65 4.74 -22.66
N ILE A 323 15.53 3.50 -23.19
CA ILE A 323 14.35 2.67 -23.07
C ILE A 323 14.70 1.43 -22.25
N ASP A 324 13.94 1.19 -21.19
CA ASP A 324 13.92 -0.07 -20.44
C ASP A 324 12.54 -0.73 -20.64
N PRO A 325 12.42 -1.69 -21.57
CA PRO A 325 11.15 -2.34 -21.88
C PRO A 325 10.71 -3.35 -20.84
N SER A 326 11.56 -3.67 -19.85
CA SER A 326 11.35 -4.64 -18.76
C SER A 326 10.47 -5.83 -19.15
N TRP A 327 11.05 -7.02 -19.27
CA TRP A 327 10.35 -8.24 -19.68
C TRP A 327 10.47 -9.33 -18.63
N LYS A 328 9.35 -9.68 -17.96
CA LYS A 328 9.20 -10.95 -17.27
C LYS A 328 8.11 -11.77 -17.95
N SER A 329 8.20 -13.09 -17.88
CA SER A 329 7.34 -14.06 -18.59
C SER A 329 5.82 -13.95 -18.39
N SER A 330 5.34 -13.03 -17.55
CA SER A 330 3.92 -12.73 -17.32
C SER A 330 3.43 -11.45 -18.02
N GLY A 331 3.99 -11.09 -19.13
CA GLY A 331 3.65 -10.12 -20.20
C GLY A 331 2.71 -8.91 -19.97
N LYS A 332 1.93 -8.86 -18.90
CA LYS A 332 0.95 -7.78 -18.66
C LYS A 332 1.23 -6.91 -17.42
N ASN A 333 2.14 -7.30 -16.54
CA ASN A 333 2.25 -6.71 -15.21
C ASN A 333 3.57 -5.99 -14.90
N ASP A 334 4.52 -5.91 -15.83
CA ASP A 334 5.77 -5.21 -15.61
C ASP A 334 5.70 -3.76 -16.08
N TYR A 335 6.31 -2.87 -15.30
CA TYR A 335 6.49 -1.49 -15.71
C TYR A 335 7.41 -1.43 -16.91
N LYS A 336 7.11 -0.53 -17.83
CA LYS A 336 7.99 -0.12 -18.91
C LYS A 336 8.41 1.30 -18.67
N ALA A 337 9.70 1.57 -18.81
CA ALA A 337 10.23 2.89 -18.53
C ALA A 337 11.05 3.45 -19.69
N ALA A 338 10.95 4.75 -19.89
CA ALA A 338 11.86 5.48 -20.76
C ALA A 338 12.15 6.87 -20.18
N ALA A 339 13.40 7.30 -20.28
CA ALA A 339 13.85 8.59 -19.81
C ALA A 339 14.57 9.35 -20.94
N MET A 340 14.05 10.54 -21.28
CA MET A 340 14.69 11.45 -22.22
C MET A 340 15.44 12.53 -21.44
N ILE A 341 16.76 12.48 -21.45
CA ILE A 341 17.63 13.36 -20.67
C ILE A 341 18.54 14.17 -21.60
N GLY A 342 18.58 15.47 -21.36
CA GLY A 342 19.42 16.39 -22.12
C GLY A 342 20.53 17.01 -21.28
N ARG A 343 21.70 17.22 -21.90
CA ARG A 343 22.83 17.97 -21.35
C ARG A 343 22.90 19.36 -21.99
N PRO A 344 22.83 20.46 -21.21
CA PRO A 344 22.97 21.81 -21.73
C PRO A 344 24.32 22.07 -22.40
N LYS A 345 24.34 22.90 -23.45
CA LYS A 345 25.57 23.39 -24.10
C LYS A 345 26.44 24.18 -23.12
N ARG A 346 27.75 24.18 -23.34
CA ARG A 346 28.69 24.99 -22.55
C ARG A 346 28.46 26.49 -22.82
N GLY A 347 28.74 27.31 -21.82
CA GLY A 347 28.70 28.77 -21.94
C GLY A 347 27.30 29.39 -21.84
N LEU A 348 26.26 28.61 -21.55
CA LEU A 348 24.93 29.17 -21.29
C LEU A 348 24.88 29.88 -19.94
N LYS A 349 24.27 31.08 -19.91
CA LYS A 349 24.07 31.86 -18.67
C LYS A 349 22.98 31.26 -17.79
N THR A 350 22.04 30.48 -18.37
CA THR A 350 20.82 29.99 -17.72
C THR A 350 20.92 28.58 -17.21
N ALA A 351 21.96 27.83 -17.57
CA ALA A 351 22.14 26.45 -17.14
C ALA A 351 23.62 26.05 -17.17
N SER A 352 24.05 25.25 -16.21
CA SER A 352 25.39 24.70 -16.18
C SER A 352 25.52 23.49 -17.11
N HIS A 353 26.66 23.35 -17.77
CA HIS A 353 26.98 22.14 -18.55
C HIS A 353 27.05 20.86 -17.68
N ARG A 354 27.19 21.00 -16.36
CA ARG A 354 27.16 19.87 -15.40
C ARG A 354 25.74 19.39 -15.12
N GLU A 355 24.74 20.20 -15.41
CA GLU A 355 23.35 19.85 -15.19
C GLU A 355 22.86 18.83 -16.21
N LEU A 356 21.90 18.01 -15.79
CA LEU A 356 21.16 17.08 -16.61
C LEU A 356 19.67 17.37 -16.44
N HIS A 357 18.97 17.45 -17.53
CA HIS A 357 17.56 17.84 -17.57
C HIS A 357 16.70 16.68 -18.09
N LEU A 358 15.77 16.19 -17.29
CA LEU A 358 14.76 15.24 -17.71
C LEU A 358 13.68 15.96 -18.53
N LEU A 359 13.64 15.69 -19.82
CA LEU A 359 12.79 16.38 -20.80
C LEU A 359 11.44 15.68 -20.98
N ARG A 360 11.43 14.34 -20.99
CA ARG A 360 10.27 13.46 -21.12
C ARG A 360 10.48 12.22 -20.24
N ALA A 361 9.39 11.64 -19.77
CA ALA A 361 9.37 10.41 -19.00
C ALA A 361 8.25 9.50 -19.50
N PHE A 362 8.48 8.21 -19.40
CA PHE A 362 7.47 7.17 -19.54
C PHE A 362 7.68 6.16 -18.41
N CYS A 363 6.64 5.85 -17.65
CA CYS A 363 6.72 4.88 -16.56
C CYS A 363 5.33 4.35 -16.27
N ARG A 364 4.93 3.24 -16.89
CA ARG A 364 3.61 2.62 -16.66
C ARG A 364 3.60 1.13 -16.93
N GLN A 365 2.62 0.45 -16.35
CA GLN A 365 2.31 -0.94 -16.69
C GLN A 365 1.42 -0.96 -17.94
N CYS A 366 1.97 -1.36 -19.07
CA CYS A 366 1.27 -1.34 -20.34
C CYS A 366 1.81 -2.42 -21.29
N SER A 367 1.17 -2.56 -22.45
CA SER A 367 1.70 -3.40 -23.52
C SER A 367 2.96 -2.80 -24.15
N VAL A 368 3.78 -3.64 -24.83
CA VAL A 368 4.92 -3.16 -25.60
C VAL A 368 4.47 -2.20 -26.70
N GLY A 369 3.37 -2.49 -27.38
CA GLY A 369 2.82 -1.64 -28.43
C GLY A 369 2.43 -0.24 -27.95
N GLU A 370 1.93 -0.08 -26.72
CA GLU A 370 1.64 1.25 -26.15
C GLU A 370 2.93 2.06 -25.90
N MET A 371 3.97 1.43 -25.38
CA MET A 371 5.28 2.06 -25.22
C MET A 371 5.86 2.47 -26.58
N VAL A 372 5.78 1.58 -27.58
CA VAL A 372 6.30 1.83 -28.93
C VAL A 372 5.58 3.01 -29.57
N ARG A 373 4.25 3.07 -29.53
CA ARG A 373 3.48 4.24 -30.02
C ARG A 373 3.92 5.54 -29.34
N TRP A 374 4.06 5.52 -28.00
CA TRP A 374 4.54 6.69 -27.27
C TRP A 374 5.93 7.15 -27.74
N LEU A 375 6.84 6.21 -28.04
CA LEU A 375 8.18 6.53 -28.53
C LEU A 375 8.14 7.22 -29.91
N TYR A 376 7.30 6.73 -30.82
CA TYR A 376 7.09 7.36 -32.12
C TYR A 376 6.45 8.75 -31.96
N ASP A 377 5.42 8.90 -31.12
CA ASP A 377 4.78 10.19 -30.85
C ASP A 377 5.78 11.23 -30.28
N VAL A 378 6.63 10.79 -29.35
CA VAL A 378 7.71 11.64 -28.83
C VAL A 378 8.68 12.04 -29.94
N TYR A 379 9.12 11.08 -30.76
CA TYR A 379 10.07 11.34 -31.84
C TYR A 379 9.49 12.32 -32.88
N GLU A 380 8.26 12.16 -33.30
CA GLU A 380 7.55 13.06 -34.23
C GLU A 380 7.32 14.44 -33.63
N SER A 381 7.21 14.56 -32.31
CA SER A 381 7.09 15.87 -31.63
C SER A 381 8.38 16.68 -31.58
N LEU A 382 9.51 16.07 -31.97
CA LEU A 382 10.81 16.74 -31.96
C LEU A 382 10.99 17.62 -33.20
N PRO A 383 11.65 18.80 -33.08
CA PRO A 383 12.10 19.54 -34.22
C PRO A 383 13.08 18.73 -35.08
N GLU A 384 13.08 18.92 -36.41
CA GLU A 384 13.96 18.23 -37.34
C GLU A 384 15.46 18.37 -37.04
N ASP A 385 15.84 19.52 -36.45
CA ASP A 385 17.22 19.82 -36.05
C ASP A 385 17.61 19.28 -34.67
N ALA A 386 16.72 18.57 -33.99
CA ALA A 386 16.99 17.98 -32.64
C ALA A 386 17.78 16.69 -32.77
N ALA A 387 19.05 16.73 -32.42
CA ALA A 387 19.89 15.51 -32.33
C ALA A 387 19.57 14.71 -31.08
N VAL A 388 18.69 13.71 -31.21
CA VAL A 388 18.33 12.77 -30.12
C VAL A 388 18.89 11.39 -30.45
N SER A 389 19.68 10.84 -29.54
CA SER A 389 20.18 9.45 -29.64
C SER A 389 19.26 8.53 -28.85
N ILE A 390 18.71 7.50 -29.48
CA ILE A 390 17.79 6.54 -28.84
C ILE A 390 18.55 5.26 -28.56
N TYR A 391 18.47 4.78 -27.31
CA TYR A 391 19.12 3.54 -26.88
C TYR A 391 18.12 2.62 -26.18
N MET A 392 18.31 1.32 -26.40
CA MET A 392 17.62 0.26 -25.68
C MET A 392 18.62 -0.83 -25.28
N GLU A 393 18.41 -1.49 -24.15
CA GLU A 393 19.27 -2.60 -23.73
C GLU A 393 19.27 -3.73 -24.77
N ALA A 394 20.45 -4.23 -25.14
CA ALA A 394 20.59 -5.23 -26.20
C ALA A 394 19.92 -6.57 -25.85
N THR A 395 19.81 -6.92 -24.57
CA THR A 395 19.14 -8.14 -24.09
C THR A 395 17.65 -8.15 -24.35
N PHE A 396 17.04 -6.99 -24.54
CA PHE A 396 15.62 -6.83 -24.85
C PHE A 396 15.32 -6.66 -26.35
N MET A 397 16.35 -6.61 -27.20
CA MET A 397 16.19 -6.64 -28.66
C MET A 397 15.88 -8.06 -29.16
N GLN A 398 14.83 -8.67 -28.60
CA GLN A 398 14.30 -9.97 -29.00
C GLN A 398 13.21 -9.78 -30.05
N ASP A 399 12.97 -10.80 -30.84
CA ASP A 399 12.07 -10.79 -32.01
C ASP A 399 10.69 -10.13 -31.72
N THR A 400 10.08 -10.47 -30.59
CA THR A 400 8.75 -9.96 -30.22
C THR A 400 8.68 -8.45 -29.98
N ILE A 401 9.74 -7.82 -29.45
CA ILE A 401 9.81 -6.37 -29.24
C ILE A 401 10.11 -5.69 -30.57
N LEU A 402 11.02 -6.27 -31.34
CA LEU A 402 11.37 -5.76 -32.68
C LEU A 402 10.19 -5.80 -33.64
N ASP A 403 9.35 -6.85 -33.56
CA ASP A 403 8.10 -6.95 -34.35
C ASP A 403 7.14 -5.79 -34.08
N GLU A 404 6.98 -5.38 -32.81
CA GLU A 404 6.13 -4.22 -32.48
C GLU A 404 6.70 -2.91 -33.03
N PHE A 405 8.02 -2.71 -32.96
CA PHE A 405 8.67 -1.55 -33.58
C PHE A 405 8.53 -1.56 -35.10
N GLN A 406 8.70 -2.72 -35.72
CA GLN A 406 8.58 -2.85 -37.17
C GLN A 406 7.16 -2.57 -37.62
N ARG A 407 6.15 -3.14 -36.95
CA ARG A 407 4.76 -2.91 -37.26
C ARG A 407 4.37 -1.44 -37.19
N GLU A 408 4.70 -0.76 -36.07
CA GLU A 408 4.39 0.65 -35.89
C GLU A 408 5.17 1.52 -36.92
N GLY A 409 6.41 1.14 -37.22
CA GLY A 409 7.21 1.83 -38.23
C GLY A 409 6.68 1.67 -39.64
N ASP A 410 6.17 0.51 -40.00
CA ASP A 410 5.53 0.25 -41.28
C ASP A 410 4.23 1.07 -41.43
N GLU A 411 3.44 1.19 -40.34
CA GLU A 411 2.25 2.02 -40.29
C GLU A 411 2.56 3.52 -40.46
N ARG A 412 3.68 4.00 -39.90
CA ARG A 412 4.11 5.41 -39.96
C ARG A 412 5.04 5.75 -41.14
N GLY A 413 5.50 4.73 -41.87
CA GLY A 413 6.35 4.89 -43.07
C GLY A 413 7.81 5.12 -42.77
N TYR A 414 8.31 4.93 -41.55
CA TYR A 414 9.73 5.01 -41.18
C TYR A 414 10.04 4.20 -39.90
N GLN A 415 11.31 3.84 -39.70
CA GLN A 415 11.77 3.12 -38.51
C GLN A 415 12.55 4.04 -37.58
N LEU A 416 12.31 3.91 -36.24
CA LEU A 416 13.06 4.67 -35.24
C LEU A 416 14.55 4.25 -35.20
N PRO A 417 15.51 5.19 -35.16
CA PRO A 417 16.95 4.89 -35.15
C PRO A 417 17.41 4.45 -33.75
N ILE A 418 17.01 3.25 -33.31
CA ILE A 418 17.32 2.71 -31.99
C ILE A 418 18.66 2.01 -32.02
N SER A 419 19.58 2.40 -31.13
CA SER A 419 20.89 1.80 -30.96
C SER A 419 20.90 0.83 -29.78
N PRO A 420 21.43 -0.42 -29.94
CA PRO A 420 21.53 -1.34 -28.83
C PRO A 420 22.59 -0.88 -27.81
N ASP A 421 22.23 -0.96 -26.51
CA ASP A 421 23.21 -0.82 -25.45
C ASP A 421 23.85 -2.18 -25.14
N LYS A 422 25.05 -2.40 -25.68
CA LYS A 422 25.83 -3.65 -25.56
C LYS A 422 26.78 -3.65 -24.34
N ARG A 423 26.68 -2.65 -23.44
CA ARG A 423 27.59 -2.61 -22.28
C ARG A 423 27.33 -3.81 -21.35
N LYS A 424 28.40 -4.36 -20.79
CA LYS A 424 28.29 -5.30 -19.68
C LYS A 424 27.90 -4.50 -18.43
N LYS A 425 26.66 -4.59 -18.00
CA LYS A 425 26.14 -3.86 -16.83
C LYS A 425 26.62 -4.55 -15.55
N PRO A 426 27.26 -3.82 -14.60
CA PRO A 426 27.49 -4.31 -13.25
C PRO A 426 26.16 -4.41 -12.47
N ASP A 427 26.25 -4.75 -11.19
CA ASP A 427 25.09 -4.84 -10.30
C ASP A 427 24.17 -3.61 -10.42
N LYS A 428 22.87 -3.85 -10.49
CA LYS A 428 21.87 -2.79 -10.72
C LYS A 428 21.86 -1.76 -9.60
N PHE A 429 21.93 -2.24 -8.34
CA PHE A 429 21.94 -1.34 -7.19
C PHE A 429 23.13 -0.38 -7.25
N ALA A 430 24.34 -0.93 -7.43
CA ALA A 430 25.56 -0.13 -7.49
C ALA A 430 25.56 0.91 -8.63
N ARG A 431 24.96 0.57 -9.80
CA ARG A 431 24.87 1.50 -10.94
C ARG A 431 23.95 2.68 -10.65
N VAL A 432 22.77 2.39 -10.12
CA VAL A 432 21.76 3.42 -9.83
C VAL A 432 22.20 4.26 -8.62
N GLU A 433 22.80 3.66 -7.59
CA GLU A 433 23.39 4.39 -6.47
C GLU A 433 24.49 5.37 -6.94
N ALA A 434 25.32 4.96 -7.90
CA ALA A 434 26.41 5.80 -8.40
C ALA A 434 25.94 7.11 -9.09
N ILE A 435 24.71 7.20 -9.53
CA ILE A 435 24.15 8.43 -10.13
C ILE A 435 23.45 9.33 -9.10
N SER A 436 23.12 8.84 -7.91
CA SER A 436 22.40 9.60 -6.88
C SER A 436 23.06 10.94 -6.49
N PRO A 437 24.41 11.10 -6.53
CA PRO A 437 25.05 12.39 -6.26
C PRO A 437 24.64 13.52 -7.22
N LEU A 438 24.09 13.20 -8.39
CA LEU A 438 23.56 14.22 -9.29
C LEU A 438 22.31 14.90 -8.72
N TRP A 439 21.45 14.14 -8.03
CA TRP A 439 20.29 14.67 -7.34
C TRP A 439 20.71 15.40 -6.06
N GLU A 440 21.53 14.80 -5.21
CA GLU A 440 22.02 15.38 -3.97
C GLU A 440 22.67 16.75 -4.20
N ARG A 441 23.58 16.86 -5.19
CA ARG A 441 24.31 18.09 -5.51
C ARG A 441 23.49 19.06 -6.36
N GLY A 442 22.25 18.71 -6.74
CA GLY A 442 21.35 19.58 -7.51
C GLY A 442 21.74 19.74 -8.99
N PHE A 443 22.37 18.73 -9.57
CA PHE A 443 22.68 18.70 -10.99
C PHE A 443 21.63 17.98 -11.82
N PHE A 444 20.62 17.34 -11.23
CA PHE A 444 19.51 16.71 -11.93
C PHE A 444 18.23 17.53 -11.77
N TRP A 445 17.59 17.87 -12.88
CA TRP A 445 16.41 18.74 -12.91
C TRP A 445 15.28 18.09 -13.68
N TYR A 446 14.10 18.15 -13.11
CA TYR A 446 12.86 17.68 -13.71
C TYR A 446 12.13 18.78 -14.45
N ASN A 447 11.46 18.44 -15.55
CA ASN A 447 10.65 19.37 -16.33
C ASN A 447 9.42 19.83 -15.54
N GLU A 448 9.36 21.10 -15.19
CA GLU A 448 8.25 21.69 -14.44
C GLU A 448 6.88 21.49 -15.12
N LYS A 449 6.84 21.44 -16.46
CA LYS A 449 5.60 21.20 -17.19
C LYS A 449 5.04 19.78 -17.01
N LEU A 450 5.86 18.83 -16.57
CA LEU A 450 5.47 17.44 -16.31
C LEU A 450 5.22 17.17 -14.82
N LYS A 451 5.10 18.20 -13.99
CA LYS A 451 4.93 18.03 -12.55
C LYS A 451 3.66 17.24 -12.19
N GLU A 452 2.62 17.37 -12.99
CA GLU A 452 1.35 16.67 -12.83
C GLU A 452 1.20 15.46 -13.78
N ASP A 453 2.26 15.13 -14.53
CA ASP A 453 2.26 14.01 -15.45
C ASP A 453 2.35 12.67 -14.68
N THR A 454 1.46 11.74 -15.01
CA THR A 454 1.33 10.46 -14.30
C THR A 454 2.55 9.56 -14.45
N ASP A 455 3.17 9.53 -15.65
CA ASP A 455 4.38 8.75 -15.91
C ASP A 455 5.56 9.28 -15.12
N LEU A 456 5.74 10.61 -15.10
CA LEU A 456 6.83 11.20 -14.34
C LEU A 456 6.65 11.03 -12.84
N ARG A 457 5.44 11.15 -12.33
CA ARG A 457 5.15 10.87 -10.91
C ARG A 457 5.47 9.42 -10.55
N ALA A 458 5.02 8.46 -11.34
CA ALA A 458 5.34 7.05 -11.14
C ALA A 458 6.86 6.80 -11.18
N GLY A 459 7.57 7.43 -12.11
CA GLY A 459 9.02 7.35 -12.20
C GLY A 459 9.76 7.96 -11.01
N ILE A 460 9.29 9.10 -10.49
CA ILE A 460 9.83 9.71 -9.26
C ILE A 460 9.58 8.79 -8.07
N ASP A 461 8.38 8.21 -7.94
CA ASP A 461 8.05 7.29 -6.87
C ASP A 461 8.95 6.05 -6.88
N GLN A 462 9.24 5.47 -8.06
CA GLN A 462 10.20 4.37 -8.20
C GLN A 462 11.62 4.82 -7.80
N THR A 463 12.04 6.01 -8.20
CA THR A 463 13.37 6.57 -7.87
C THR A 463 13.51 6.76 -6.36
N LEU A 464 12.52 7.35 -5.70
CA LEU A 464 12.52 7.56 -4.24
C LEU A 464 12.41 6.26 -3.45
N ALA A 465 11.81 5.22 -4.02
CA ALA A 465 11.66 3.90 -3.41
C ALA A 465 12.89 3.00 -3.58
N PHE A 466 13.88 3.45 -4.37
CA PHE A 466 15.05 2.64 -4.71
C PHE A 466 15.97 2.43 -3.51
N GLU A 467 16.11 1.18 -3.08
CA GLU A 467 17.02 0.76 -2.01
C GLU A 467 17.48 -0.70 -2.22
N GLN A 468 18.55 -1.09 -1.56
CA GLN A 468 19.07 -2.45 -1.63
C GLN A 468 18.08 -3.45 -1.04
N GLY A 469 17.73 -4.49 -1.81
CA GLY A 469 16.78 -5.52 -1.37
C GLY A 469 15.30 -5.10 -1.39
N SER A 470 14.98 -3.90 -1.90
CA SER A 470 13.59 -3.48 -2.11
C SER A 470 12.87 -4.39 -3.11
N ARG A 471 11.55 -4.57 -2.90
CA ARG A 471 10.65 -5.21 -3.88
C ARG A 471 9.93 -4.17 -4.75
N ALA A 472 10.24 -2.90 -4.59
CA ALA A 472 9.69 -1.84 -5.42
C ALA A 472 10.17 -1.97 -6.86
N HIS A 473 9.36 -1.52 -7.80
CA HIS A 473 9.79 -1.41 -9.19
C HIS A 473 10.92 -0.38 -9.30
N ASP A 474 11.88 -0.65 -10.15
CA ASP A 474 13.11 0.12 -10.32
C ASP A 474 13.48 0.36 -11.79
N ASP A 475 12.48 0.22 -12.67
CA ASP A 475 12.65 0.35 -14.13
C ASP A 475 12.98 1.79 -14.53
N PHE A 476 12.32 2.78 -13.92
CA PHE A 476 12.59 4.18 -14.25
C PHE A 476 13.96 4.69 -13.78
N PRO A 477 14.42 4.45 -12.54
CA PRO A 477 15.79 4.80 -12.16
C PRO A 477 16.85 4.05 -12.99
N ASP A 478 16.58 2.82 -13.48
CA ASP A 478 17.49 2.11 -14.43
C ASP A 478 17.51 2.80 -15.80
N ALA A 479 16.36 3.21 -16.34
CA ALA A 479 16.31 3.98 -17.57
C ALA A 479 17.05 5.33 -17.44
N CYS A 480 16.92 6.01 -16.29
CA CYS A 480 17.68 7.24 -16.02
C CYS A 480 19.19 6.97 -15.97
N GLU A 481 19.62 5.88 -15.30
CA GLU A 481 21.02 5.49 -15.26
C GLU A 481 21.57 5.21 -16.65
N GLY A 482 20.82 4.49 -17.48
CA GLY A 482 21.18 4.21 -18.86
C GLY A 482 21.40 5.48 -19.68
N ALA A 483 20.48 6.42 -19.60
CA ALA A 483 20.60 7.71 -20.30
C ALA A 483 21.80 8.54 -19.79
N ILE A 484 21.99 8.62 -18.48
CA ILE A 484 23.08 9.38 -17.84
C ILE A 484 24.43 8.77 -18.23
N TYR A 485 24.56 7.45 -18.22
CA TYR A 485 25.78 6.75 -18.65
C TYR A 485 26.16 7.09 -20.09
N LYS A 486 25.21 7.06 -21.02
CA LYS A 486 25.44 7.41 -22.42
C LYS A 486 25.90 8.86 -22.58
N LEU A 487 25.27 9.79 -21.87
CA LEU A 487 25.67 11.20 -21.85
C LEU A 487 27.10 11.40 -21.29
N GLN A 488 27.50 10.62 -20.27
CA GLN A 488 28.82 10.74 -19.66
C GLN A 488 29.94 10.13 -20.53
N LYS A 489 29.68 8.98 -21.17
CA LYS A 489 30.68 8.27 -21.98
C LYS A 489 31.05 9.06 -23.22
N GLN A 490 30.09 9.57 -23.97
CA GLN A 490 30.32 10.36 -25.17
C GLN A 490 31.13 11.64 -24.89
N THR A 491 30.98 12.22 -23.70
CA THR A 491 31.80 13.39 -23.29
C THR A 491 33.26 13.01 -22.97
N ARG A 492 33.53 11.80 -22.51
CA ARG A 492 34.89 11.33 -22.19
C ARG A 492 35.67 11.00 -23.46
N GLU A 493 35.04 10.42 -24.46
CA GLU A 493 35.70 10.09 -25.74
C GLU A 493 36.07 11.35 -26.55
N ALA A 494 35.39 12.45 -26.34
CA ALA A 494 35.62 13.72 -27.07
C ALA A 494 36.67 14.66 -26.45
N SER A 495 37.22 14.36 -25.24
CA SER A 495 37.96 15.41 -24.50
C SER A 495 39.22 14.99 -23.72
N PHE A 496 39.82 13.83 -23.94
CA PHE A 496 41.07 13.52 -23.27
C PHE A 496 42.28 13.68 -24.18
N THR A 497 42.72 14.94 -24.38
CA THR A 497 44.11 15.24 -24.74
C THR A 497 44.86 15.53 -23.43
N PRO A 498 45.82 14.71 -22.99
CA PRO A 498 46.59 15.02 -21.79
C PRO A 498 47.43 16.27 -22.06
N ARG A 499 47.08 17.38 -21.40
CA ARG A 499 48.01 18.52 -21.32
C ARG A 499 49.04 18.21 -20.25
N LEU A 500 50.24 17.86 -20.67
CA LEU A 500 51.41 17.85 -19.82
C LEU A 500 51.61 19.25 -19.24
N GLY A 501 51.32 19.40 -17.97
CA GLY A 501 51.59 20.66 -17.26
C GLY A 501 53.08 20.86 -17.20
N VAL A 502 53.62 21.89 -17.85
CA VAL A 502 54.98 22.34 -17.65
C VAL A 502 55.05 22.94 -16.25
N ARG A 503 55.79 22.32 -15.39
CA ARG A 503 56.08 22.84 -14.02
C ARG A 503 56.86 24.15 -14.20
N ARG A 504 56.30 25.30 -13.86
CA ARG A 504 57.06 26.55 -13.78
C ARG A 504 58.03 26.43 -12.62
N PRO A 505 59.35 26.71 -12.78
CA PRO A 505 60.27 26.76 -11.68
C PRO A 505 59.83 27.84 -10.67
N PRO A 506 60.12 27.67 -9.38
CA PRO A 506 59.79 28.67 -8.38
C PRO A 506 60.54 29.98 -8.69
N LYS A 507 59.83 31.11 -8.72
CA LYS A 507 60.48 32.40 -8.75
C LYS A 507 61.17 32.58 -7.41
N ASN A 508 62.51 32.62 -7.43
CA ASN A 508 63.28 33.09 -6.31
C ASN A 508 62.90 34.55 -6.01
N SER A 509 62.27 34.77 -4.88
CA SER A 509 62.15 36.13 -4.30
C SER A 509 63.17 36.22 -3.17
N TRP A 510 64.01 37.17 -3.34
CA TRP A 510 64.81 37.78 -2.28
C TRP A 510 63.90 38.50 -1.28
#